data_fa06a2b6af292ea87f8de6e78112bf44
#
_entry.id   fa06a2b6af292ea87f8de6e78112bf44
#
_cell.length_a   1.000
_cell.length_b   1.000
_cell.length_c   1.000
_cell.angle_alpha   90.00
_cell.angle_beta   90.00
_cell.angle_gamma   90.00
#
_symmetry.space_group_name_H-M   'P 1'
#
loop_
_entity.id
_entity.type
_entity.pdbx_description
1 polymer ?
#
loop_
_entity_poly.entity_id
_entity_poly.type
_entity_poly.pdbx_seq_one_letter_code
_entity_poly.pdbx_strand_id
1 'polypeptide(L)'
;MKGNIKRIGLVLLTLLTLSLGTLVVNAETKDSDFVIENGVLKQYKGNDDTVYIPEGVTKIASDAFKNNEIYNDKRTYAFEDDNYILLTDKFCARKIVLSSTVKELESYAIPTRTKELVLNEGLEILDDSALRDSSIKVLKLPSTLKKIGDAFSPYVKKITGNCKEVEVTDKTFISAHDLRVLELAGVKNIPKGLFSECRKITRMSLTGSYAEIKTTDLRKLKKLRAINTSKAIQGNLKEYCKSLKNNKITVSSE
;
A
#
# COMPACT_ATOMS: atom_id res chain seq x y z
N MET A 1 22.15 -35.00 29.12
CA MET A 1 20.77 -35.30 28.70
C MET A 1 20.14 -34.02 28.17
N LYS A 2 19.94 -33.94 26.86
CA LYS A 2 19.39 -32.77 26.17
C LYS A 2 17.89 -32.94 26.05
N GLY A 3 17.11 -32.08 26.70
CA GLY A 3 15.66 -32.05 26.59
C GLY A 3 15.21 -31.12 25.49
N ASN A 4 14.69 -31.67 24.39
CA ASN A 4 14.03 -30.94 23.34
C ASN A 4 12.64 -30.47 23.82
N ILE A 5 12.48 -29.18 24.02
CA ILE A 5 11.17 -28.58 24.24
C ILE A 5 10.60 -28.24 22.86
N LYS A 6 9.69 -29.07 22.36
CA LYS A 6 8.82 -28.77 21.22
C LYS A 6 7.81 -27.74 21.69
N ARG A 7 7.92 -26.51 21.21
CA ARG A 7 6.85 -25.51 21.35
C ARG A 7 5.77 -25.80 20.32
N ILE A 8 4.67 -26.36 20.78
CA ILE A 8 3.42 -26.47 20.06
C ILE A 8 2.76 -25.09 20.17
N GLY A 9 2.76 -24.32 19.09
CA GLY A 9 2.01 -23.08 18.99
C GLY A 9 0.53 -23.40 18.77
N LEU A 10 -0.25 -23.40 19.84
CA LEU A 10 -1.71 -23.49 19.76
C LEU A 10 -2.25 -22.11 19.43
N VAL A 11 -2.66 -21.89 18.18
CA VAL A 11 -3.44 -20.70 17.81
C VAL A 11 -4.88 -20.94 18.25
N LEU A 12 -5.26 -20.32 19.36
CA LEU A 12 -6.65 -20.30 19.83
C LEU A 12 -7.44 -19.30 18.95
N LEU A 13 -8.18 -19.84 17.99
CA LEU A 13 -9.17 -19.08 17.24
C LEU A 13 -10.47 -19.04 18.07
N THR A 14 -10.72 -17.94 18.75
CA THR A 14 -12.03 -17.70 19.38
C THR A 14 -13.04 -17.33 18.31
N LEU A 15 -13.81 -18.32 17.85
CA LEU A 15 -15.03 -18.13 17.07
C LEU A 15 -16.21 -18.10 18.02
N LEU A 16 -16.87 -16.96 18.08
CA LEU A 16 -18.24 -16.90 18.56
C LEU A 16 -19.05 -15.99 17.63
N THR A 17 -19.78 -16.59 16.69
CA THR A 17 -21.20 -16.29 16.38
C THR A 17 -21.67 -17.25 15.29
N LEU A 18 -22.74 -17.97 15.58
CA LEU A 18 -23.46 -18.83 14.63
C LEU A 18 -24.12 -17.97 13.55
N SER A 19 -23.78 -18.22 12.28
CA SER A 19 -24.70 -18.13 11.16
C SER A 19 -24.25 -19.16 10.13
N LEU A 20 -25.20 -19.97 9.62
CA LEU A 20 -24.94 -20.96 8.58
C LEU A 20 -24.35 -20.27 7.35
N GLY A 21 -23.06 -20.36 7.18
CA GLY A 21 -22.32 -19.95 6.01
C GLY A 21 -21.27 -21.01 5.73
N THR A 22 -21.20 -21.47 4.52
CA THR A 22 -20.24 -22.44 3.97
C THR A 22 -18.87 -22.30 4.62
N LEU A 23 -18.37 -23.40 5.19
CA LEU A 23 -16.98 -23.51 5.64
C LEU A 23 -16.08 -23.31 4.42
N VAL A 24 -15.59 -22.11 4.22
CA VAL A 24 -14.45 -21.88 3.34
C VAL A 24 -13.25 -22.39 4.11
N VAL A 25 -12.81 -23.60 3.80
CA VAL A 25 -11.50 -24.08 4.23
C VAL A 25 -10.47 -23.19 3.53
N ASN A 26 -10.04 -22.14 4.20
CA ASN A 26 -8.87 -21.40 3.77
C ASN A 26 -7.70 -22.38 3.90
N ALA A 27 -7.04 -22.69 2.79
CA ALA A 27 -5.76 -23.36 2.83
C ALA A 27 -4.82 -22.45 3.65
N GLU A 28 -4.48 -22.88 4.86
CA GLU A 28 -3.54 -22.15 5.70
C GLU A 28 -2.18 -22.21 5.03
N THR A 29 -1.55 -21.05 4.83
CA THR A 29 -0.18 -20.95 4.37
C THR A 29 0.72 -21.71 5.35
N LYS A 30 1.57 -22.60 4.85
CA LYS A 30 2.38 -23.46 5.72
C LYS A 30 3.54 -22.68 6.33
N ASP A 31 3.76 -22.81 7.63
CA ASP A 31 4.90 -22.17 8.30
C ASP A 31 6.26 -22.54 7.67
N SER A 32 6.37 -23.76 7.11
CA SER A 32 7.58 -24.24 6.42
C SER A 32 7.94 -23.44 5.15
N ASP A 33 6.99 -22.69 4.60
CA ASP A 33 7.18 -21.92 3.39
C ASP A 33 7.83 -20.56 3.67
N PHE A 34 7.92 -20.15 4.93
CA PHE A 34 8.52 -18.90 5.34
C PHE A 34 9.94 -19.08 5.87
N VAL A 35 10.89 -18.32 5.33
CA VAL A 35 12.22 -18.15 5.91
C VAL A 35 12.22 -16.87 6.73
N ILE A 36 12.20 -17.02 8.05
CA ILE A 36 12.13 -15.89 8.99
C ILE A 36 13.39 -15.90 9.86
N GLU A 37 14.09 -14.77 9.89
CA GLU A 37 15.29 -14.57 10.71
C GLU A 37 15.12 -13.33 11.57
N ASN A 38 15.17 -13.49 12.89
CA ASN A 38 15.03 -12.40 13.86
C ASN A 38 13.77 -11.52 13.63
N GLY A 39 12.64 -12.16 13.30
CA GLY A 39 11.38 -11.47 13.00
C GLY A 39 11.31 -10.83 11.62
N VAL A 40 12.31 -11.00 10.77
CA VAL A 40 12.31 -10.51 9.38
C VAL A 40 11.97 -11.64 8.43
N LEU A 41 10.91 -11.50 7.65
CA LEU A 41 10.62 -12.39 6.53
C LEU A 41 11.64 -12.15 5.42
N LYS A 42 12.56 -13.12 5.24
CA LYS A 42 13.61 -13.08 4.22
C LYS A 42 13.16 -13.66 2.90
N GLN A 43 12.37 -14.75 2.97
CA GLN A 43 11.87 -15.40 1.77
C GLN A 43 10.57 -16.13 2.05
N TYR A 44 9.65 -16.08 1.10
CA TYR A 44 8.51 -16.96 1.01
C TYR A 44 8.72 -17.95 -0.15
N LYS A 45 8.63 -19.26 0.14
CA LYS A 45 8.89 -20.36 -0.81
C LYS A 45 7.63 -21.04 -1.31
N GLY A 46 6.48 -20.72 -0.71
CA GLY A 46 5.20 -21.30 -1.07
C GLY A 46 4.67 -20.82 -2.43
N ASN A 47 3.48 -21.29 -2.78
CA ASN A 47 2.82 -20.96 -4.06
C ASN A 47 1.32 -20.70 -3.87
N ASP A 48 0.95 -20.08 -2.75
CA ASP A 48 -0.44 -19.80 -2.44
C ASP A 48 -0.93 -18.53 -3.14
N ASP A 49 -2.17 -18.56 -3.61
CA ASP A 49 -2.85 -17.39 -4.19
C ASP A 49 -3.12 -16.33 -3.11
N THR A 50 -3.42 -16.76 -1.89
CA THR A 50 -3.54 -15.91 -0.71
C THR A 50 -2.48 -16.30 0.31
N VAL A 51 -1.61 -15.36 0.67
CA VAL A 51 -0.55 -15.56 1.66
C VAL A 51 -0.90 -14.82 2.94
N TYR A 52 -0.95 -15.54 4.04
CA TYR A 52 -1.12 -14.98 5.38
C TYR A 52 0.25 -14.91 6.05
N ILE A 53 0.73 -13.68 6.30
CA ILE A 53 2.01 -13.49 6.99
C ILE A 53 1.87 -13.93 8.44
N PRO A 54 2.74 -14.85 8.96
CA PRO A 54 2.60 -15.36 10.30
C PRO A 54 2.90 -14.31 11.38
N GLU A 55 2.31 -14.51 12.56
CA GLU A 55 2.63 -13.70 13.73
C GLU A 55 4.10 -13.89 14.14
N GLY A 56 4.70 -12.81 14.66
CA GLY A 56 6.14 -12.76 14.98
C GLY A 56 6.99 -12.19 13.84
N VAL A 57 6.45 -12.06 12.62
CA VAL A 57 7.08 -11.27 11.56
C VAL A 57 6.87 -9.80 11.86
N THR A 58 7.95 -9.06 12.04
CA THR A 58 7.93 -7.61 12.29
C THR A 58 8.27 -6.79 11.05
N LYS A 59 8.96 -7.41 10.09
CA LYS A 59 9.42 -6.78 8.85
C LYS A 59 9.34 -7.74 7.68
N ILE A 60 8.92 -7.25 6.52
CA ILE A 60 9.04 -7.96 5.25
C ILE A 60 10.22 -7.34 4.50
N ALA A 61 11.26 -8.16 4.26
CA ALA A 61 12.46 -7.73 3.58
C ALA A 61 12.24 -7.46 2.09
N SER A 62 13.16 -6.72 1.52
CA SER A 62 13.22 -6.52 0.07
C SER A 62 13.23 -7.87 -0.64
N ASP A 63 12.41 -7.96 -1.69
CA ASP A 63 12.36 -9.15 -2.53
C ASP A 63 11.99 -10.47 -1.80
N ALA A 64 11.37 -10.40 -0.61
CA ALA A 64 11.01 -11.57 0.19
C ALA A 64 10.12 -12.58 -0.58
N PHE A 65 9.43 -12.15 -1.61
CA PHE A 65 8.60 -12.98 -2.47
C PHE A 65 9.25 -13.32 -3.83
N LYS A 66 10.50 -12.93 -4.05
CA LYS A 66 11.23 -13.35 -5.25
C LYS A 66 11.74 -14.77 -5.07
N ASN A 67 11.29 -15.67 -5.93
CA ASN A 67 11.82 -17.02 -5.96
C ASN A 67 13.12 -17.01 -6.79
N ASN A 68 14.27 -17.12 -6.12
CA ASN A 68 15.60 -17.04 -6.74
C ASN A 68 15.86 -18.12 -7.80
N GLU A 69 15.09 -19.21 -7.82
CA GLU A 69 15.26 -20.32 -8.77
C GLU A 69 14.70 -20.02 -10.17
N ILE A 70 13.86 -18.97 -10.32
CA ILE A 70 13.16 -18.69 -11.59
C ILE A 70 13.91 -17.65 -12.45
N TYR A 71 14.85 -16.90 -11.90
CA TYR A 71 15.58 -15.89 -12.66
C TYR A 71 16.53 -16.45 -13.74
N ASN A 72 16.78 -17.76 -13.76
CA ASN A 72 17.73 -18.40 -14.66
C ASN A 72 17.12 -19.05 -15.90
N ASP A 73 15.81 -19.09 -16.09
CA ASP A 73 15.21 -19.70 -17.27
C ASP A 73 14.27 -18.74 -18.03
N LYS A 74 14.51 -18.66 -19.33
CA LYS A 74 13.80 -17.96 -20.41
C LYS A 74 12.56 -17.15 -20.00
N ARG A 75 12.74 -15.84 -19.94
CA ARG A 75 11.68 -14.86 -19.73
C ARG A 75 10.56 -15.05 -20.75
N THR A 76 9.48 -15.65 -20.35
CA THR A 76 8.25 -15.76 -21.15
C THR A 76 7.30 -14.65 -20.68
N TYR A 77 6.92 -13.78 -21.59
CA TYR A 77 5.95 -12.71 -21.32
C TYR A 77 4.60 -13.11 -21.90
N ALA A 78 3.51 -12.87 -21.18
CA ALA A 78 2.16 -12.82 -21.73
C ALA A 78 1.67 -11.37 -21.78
N PHE A 79 0.77 -11.11 -22.70
CA PHE A 79 0.07 -9.84 -22.80
C PHE A 79 -1.32 -10.03 -22.20
N GLU A 80 -1.56 -9.44 -21.04
CA GLU A 80 -2.87 -9.45 -20.37
C GLU A 80 -3.23 -8.02 -19.95
N ASP A 81 -4.47 -7.63 -20.19
CA ASP A 81 -5.04 -6.31 -19.79
C ASP A 81 -4.15 -5.11 -20.19
N ASP A 82 -3.65 -5.09 -21.42
CA ASP A 82 -2.76 -4.06 -21.98
C ASP A 82 -1.36 -3.97 -21.32
N ASN A 83 -0.91 -5.02 -20.64
CA ASN A 83 0.42 -5.09 -20.02
C ASN A 83 1.17 -6.37 -20.36
N TYR A 84 2.49 -6.26 -20.46
CA TYR A 84 3.37 -7.43 -20.53
C TYR A 84 3.54 -8.02 -19.14
N ILE A 85 3.11 -9.27 -18.96
CA ILE A 85 3.27 -10.01 -17.71
C ILE A 85 4.36 -11.04 -17.91
N LEU A 86 5.35 -11.05 -17.01
CA LEU A 86 6.39 -12.06 -16.99
C LEU A 86 5.78 -13.38 -16.51
N LEU A 87 5.63 -14.38 -17.42
CA LEU A 87 5.00 -15.67 -17.11
C LEU A 87 5.86 -16.60 -16.24
N THR A 88 7.13 -16.27 -16.04
CA THR A 88 8.05 -17.08 -15.23
C THR A 88 7.82 -16.94 -13.72
N ASP A 89 6.99 -15.97 -13.28
CA ASP A 89 6.53 -15.93 -11.90
C ASP A 89 5.48 -17.02 -11.69
N LYS A 90 5.94 -18.25 -11.46
CA LYS A 90 5.06 -19.34 -10.95
C LYS A 90 4.39 -18.93 -9.64
N PHE A 91 4.94 -17.94 -9.00
CA PHE A 91 4.52 -17.40 -7.74
C PHE A 91 3.48 -16.29 -7.94
N CYS A 92 2.28 -16.52 -7.47
CA CYS A 92 1.16 -15.62 -7.64
C CYS A 92 0.46 -15.33 -6.31
N ALA A 93 1.15 -14.75 -5.34
CA ALA A 93 0.45 -14.17 -4.18
C ALA A 93 -0.44 -13.01 -4.67
N ARG A 94 -1.63 -13.33 -5.15
CA ARG A 94 -2.59 -12.30 -5.61
C ARG A 94 -3.11 -11.48 -4.44
N LYS A 95 -3.17 -12.11 -3.26
CA LYS A 95 -3.57 -11.48 -2.01
C LYS A 95 -2.52 -11.74 -0.94
N ILE A 96 -2.15 -10.69 -0.23
CA ILE A 96 -1.28 -10.79 0.95
C ILE A 96 -2.01 -10.16 2.13
N VAL A 97 -2.05 -10.87 3.25
CA VAL A 97 -2.63 -10.42 4.51
C VAL A 97 -1.53 -10.33 5.54
N LEU A 98 -1.28 -9.12 6.04
CA LEU A 98 -0.27 -8.91 7.07
C LEU A 98 -0.80 -9.34 8.44
N SER A 99 0.07 -9.97 9.24
CA SER A 99 -0.21 -10.24 10.66
C SER A 99 -0.14 -8.95 11.50
N SER A 100 -0.64 -9.01 12.72
CA SER A 100 -0.67 -7.86 13.62
C SER A 100 0.70 -7.34 14.03
N THR A 101 1.73 -8.17 13.91
CA THR A 101 3.10 -7.88 14.32
C THR A 101 3.94 -7.14 13.29
N VAL A 102 3.52 -7.11 12.01
CA VAL A 102 4.28 -6.45 10.94
C VAL A 102 4.28 -4.93 11.13
N LYS A 103 5.48 -4.35 11.19
CA LYS A 103 5.73 -2.91 11.40
C LYS A 103 6.25 -2.20 10.15
N GLU A 104 6.93 -2.93 9.27
CA GLU A 104 7.66 -2.32 8.16
C GLU A 104 7.61 -3.19 6.91
N LEU A 105 7.39 -2.55 5.76
CA LEU A 105 7.60 -3.12 4.44
C LEU A 105 8.79 -2.44 3.80
N GLU A 106 9.86 -3.20 3.52
CA GLU A 106 11.05 -2.71 2.82
C GLU A 106 10.79 -2.53 1.31
N SER A 107 11.74 -1.96 0.60
CA SER A 107 11.66 -1.76 -0.85
C SER A 107 11.35 -3.07 -1.58
N TYR A 108 10.40 -3.02 -2.53
CA TYR A 108 9.98 -4.20 -3.31
C TYR A 108 9.48 -5.39 -2.47
N ALA A 109 8.99 -5.12 -1.25
CA ALA A 109 8.49 -6.16 -0.36
C ALA A 109 7.24 -6.87 -0.90
N ILE A 110 6.46 -6.23 -1.79
CA ILE A 110 5.22 -6.78 -2.32
C ILE A 110 5.37 -7.07 -3.82
N PRO A 111 5.10 -8.32 -4.26
CA PRO A 111 5.38 -8.78 -5.62
C PRO A 111 4.41 -8.22 -6.66
N THR A 112 4.83 -8.28 -7.93
CA THR A 112 4.16 -7.68 -9.11
C THR A 112 2.69 -8.07 -9.26
N ARG A 113 2.34 -9.33 -8.99
CA ARG A 113 0.98 -9.85 -9.22
C ARG A 113 0.01 -9.61 -8.08
N THR A 114 0.45 -9.06 -6.96
CA THR A 114 -0.42 -8.77 -5.83
C THR A 114 -1.44 -7.71 -6.23
N LYS A 115 -2.71 -8.11 -6.21
CA LYS A 115 -3.87 -7.25 -6.52
C LYS A 115 -4.55 -6.74 -5.25
N GLU A 116 -4.43 -7.48 -4.15
CA GLU A 116 -5.01 -7.16 -2.85
C GLU A 116 -3.95 -7.25 -1.75
N LEU A 117 -3.81 -6.20 -0.98
CA LEU A 117 -2.95 -6.16 0.20
C LEU A 117 -3.77 -5.68 1.39
N VAL A 118 -3.89 -6.53 2.39
CA VAL A 118 -4.55 -6.20 3.66
C VAL A 118 -3.48 -5.79 4.65
N LEU A 119 -3.41 -4.50 4.92
CA LEU A 119 -2.51 -3.93 5.91
C LEU A 119 -3.12 -4.04 7.31
N ASN A 120 -2.28 -4.37 8.29
CA ASN A 120 -2.67 -4.47 9.70
C ASN A 120 -2.62 -3.11 10.41
N GLU A 121 -3.41 -2.97 11.47
CA GLU A 121 -3.31 -1.87 12.44
C GLU A 121 -2.09 -2.07 13.35
N GLY A 122 -0.93 -1.90 12.86
CA GLY A 122 0.36 -2.08 13.52
C GLY A 122 1.49 -1.65 12.61
N LEU A 123 1.23 -1.60 11.30
CA LEU A 123 2.19 -1.16 10.31
C LEU A 123 2.54 0.32 10.52
N GLU A 124 3.82 0.63 10.57
CA GLU A 124 4.34 1.96 10.87
C GLU A 124 5.07 2.60 9.68
N ILE A 125 5.71 1.78 8.83
CA ILE A 125 6.58 2.26 7.76
C ILE A 125 6.27 1.54 6.46
N LEU A 126 6.04 2.33 5.41
CA LEU A 126 6.15 1.93 4.02
C LEU A 126 7.40 2.58 3.43
N ASP A 127 8.41 1.78 3.15
CA ASP A 127 9.65 2.26 2.57
C ASP A 127 9.50 2.67 1.10
N ASP A 128 10.53 3.32 0.55
CA ASP A 128 10.59 3.65 -0.86
C ASP A 128 10.41 2.38 -1.71
N SER A 129 9.57 2.45 -2.71
CA SER A 129 9.28 1.34 -3.64
C SER A 129 8.64 0.09 -3.01
N ALA A 130 8.19 0.13 -1.74
CA ALA A 130 7.65 -1.06 -1.05
C ALA A 130 6.54 -1.78 -1.83
N LEU A 131 5.69 -1.04 -2.53
CA LEU A 131 4.56 -1.56 -3.32
C LEU A 131 4.74 -1.30 -4.83
N ARG A 132 5.92 -0.86 -5.27
CA ARG A 132 6.14 -0.32 -6.62
C ARG A 132 5.76 -1.27 -7.74
N ASP A 133 6.08 -2.53 -7.58
CA ASP A 133 5.83 -3.55 -8.60
C ASP A 133 4.42 -4.16 -8.50
N SER A 134 3.66 -3.84 -7.45
CA SER A 134 2.35 -4.44 -7.23
C SER A 134 1.28 -3.96 -8.22
N SER A 135 0.27 -4.82 -8.45
CA SER A 135 -0.92 -4.50 -9.26
C SER A 135 -2.09 -3.97 -8.43
N ILE A 136 -1.83 -3.47 -7.22
CA ILE A 136 -2.83 -2.98 -6.28
C ILE A 136 -3.48 -1.70 -6.83
N LYS A 137 -4.80 -1.72 -6.97
CA LYS A 137 -5.58 -0.56 -7.48
C LYS A 137 -6.19 0.28 -6.35
N VAL A 138 -6.49 -0.35 -5.22
CA VAL A 138 -7.11 0.31 -4.06
C VAL A 138 -6.35 -0.09 -2.81
N LEU A 139 -5.91 0.89 -2.05
CA LEU A 139 -5.17 0.67 -0.82
C LEU A 139 -5.80 1.46 0.33
N LYS A 140 -6.03 0.76 1.44
CA LYS A 140 -6.43 1.35 2.72
C LYS A 140 -5.23 1.32 3.66
N LEU A 141 -4.76 2.50 4.06
CA LEU A 141 -3.64 2.66 4.99
C LEU A 141 -4.13 2.57 6.45
N PRO A 142 -3.38 1.91 7.33
CA PRO A 142 -3.73 1.79 8.74
C PRO A 142 -3.51 3.10 9.50
N SER A 143 -4.18 3.22 10.65
CA SER A 143 -4.10 4.42 11.50
C SER A 143 -2.73 4.59 12.18
N THR A 144 -1.96 3.52 12.28
CA THR A 144 -0.65 3.47 12.93
C THR A 144 0.50 3.92 12.04
N LEU A 145 0.24 4.15 10.74
CA LEU A 145 1.28 4.51 9.79
C LEU A 145 1.89 5.87 10.13
N LYS A 146 3.23 5.92 10.24
CA LYS A 146 4.02 7.08 10.63
C LYS A 146 4.79 7.68 9.45
N LYS A 147 5.23 6.82 8.51
CA LYS A 147 6.06 7.25 7.38
C LYS A 147 5.67 6.54 6.11
N ILE A 148 5.61 7.31 5.02
CA ILE A 148 5.41 6.80 3.67
C ILE A 148 6.51 7.38 2.78
N GLY A 149 7.36 6.51 2.24
CA GLY A 149 8.32 6.84 1.18
C GLY A 149 7.67 6.99 -0.19
N ASP A 150 8.43 6.87 -1.29
CA ASP A 150 7.90 6.66 -2.65
C ASP A 150 7.45 5.19 -2.78
N ALA A 151 6.39 4.83 -2.06
CA ALA A 151 6.03 3.44 -1.85
C ALA A 151 5.10 2.85 -2.94
N PHE A 152 4.39 3.68 -3.69
CA PHE A 152 3.24 3.25 -4.47
C PHE A 152 3.58 2.83 -5.90
N SER A 153 2.78 1.88 -6.42
CA SER A 153 2.86 1.46 -7.81
C SER A 153 2.17 2.48 -8.74
N PRO A 154 2.52 2.51 -10.04
CA PRO A 154 1.85 3.36 -11.02
C PRO A 154 0.37 3.00 -11.22
N TYR A 155 -0.05 1.79 -10.84
CA TYR A 155 -1.41 1.27 -11.04
C TYR A 155 -2.40 1.64 -9.94
N VAL A 156 -1.94 2.19 -8.81
CA VAL A 156 -2.83 2.56 -7.71
C VAL A 156 -3.78 3.68 -8.14
N LYS A 157 -5.10 3.46 -7.91
CA LYS A 157 -6.16 4.39 -8.31
C LYS A 157 -6.79 5.10 -7.13
N LYS A 158 -6.80 4.45 -5.98
CA LYS A 158 -7.39 4.99 -4.76
C LYS A 158 -6.53 4.66 -3.55
N ILE A 159 -6.21 5.69 -2.77
CA ILE A 159 -5.55 5.57 -1.47
C ILE A 159 -6.46 6.23 -0.44
N THR A 160 -6.74 5.51 0.64
CA THR A 160 -7.46 6.03 1.80
C THR A 160 -6.69 5.70 3.07
N GLY A 161 -6.74 6.56 4.07
CA GLY A 161 -6.11 6.32 5.36
C GLY A 161 -6.56 7.34 6.39
N ASN A 162 -6.73 6.87 7.63
CA ASN A 162 -7.01 7.71 8.77
C ASN A 162 -5.85 7.59 9.76
N CYS A 163 -4.66 8.05 9.34
CA CYS A 163 -3.46 8.02 10.15
C CYS A 163 -3.58 9.01 11.31
N LYS A 164 -2.91 8.71 12.41
CA LYS A 164 -2.84 9.67 13.54
C LYS A 164 -1.91 10.81 13.20
N GLU A 165 -0.76 10.47 12.65
CA GLU A 165 0.29 11.41 12.32
C GLU A 165 1.24 10.77 11.31
N VAL A 166 1.14 11.15 10.03
CA VAL A 166 1.92 10.54 8.96
C VAL A 166 2.83 11.55 8.27
N GLU A 167 4.08 11.17 8.10
CA GLU A 167 5.06 11.92 7.33
C GLU A 167 5.06 11.48 5.88
N VAL A 168 5.01 12.46 4.98
CA VAL A 168 5.13 12.27 3.54
C VAL A 168 6.29 13.11 3.01
N THR A 169 6.89 12.67 1.91
CA THR A 169 7.96 13.36 1.19
C THR A 169 7.44 13.91 -0.13
N ASP A 170 8.21 14.75 -0.79
CA ASP A 170 7.91 15.22 -2.15
C ASP A 170 7.82 14.09 -3.19
N LYS A 171 8.37 12.93 -2.87
CA LYS A 171 8.38 11.72 -3.70
C LYS A 171 7.26 10.73 -3.37
N THR A 172 6.54 10.88 -2.26
CA THR A 172 5.57 9.87 -1.78
C THR A 172 4.59 9.41 -2.86
N PHE A 173 4.13 10.28 -3.73
CA PHE A 173 3.21 9.93 -4.81
C PHE A 173 3.82 10.05 -6.21
N ILE A 174 5.15 10.13 -6.33
CA ILE A 174 5.81 10.38 -7.63
C ILE A 174 5.53 9.26 -8.63
N SER A 175 5.43 8.02 -8.17
CA SER A 175 5.14 6.85 -9.00
C SER A 175 3.64 6.58 -9.19
N ALA A 176 2.76 7.23 -8.43
CA ALA A 176 1.31 6.99 -8.44
C ALA A 176 0.58 7.66 -9.61
N HIS A 177 0.99 7.36 -10.85
CA HIS A 177 0.51 8.05 -12.06
C HIS A 177 -0.99 7.85 -12.35
N ASP A 178 -1.59 6.75 -11.89
CA ASP A 178 -3.02 6.44 -12.09
C ASP A 178 -3.91 6.88 -10.92
N LEU A 179 -3.34 7.50 -9.89
CA LEU A 179 -4.08 7.93 -8.70
C LEU A 179 -5.20 8.92 -9.06
N ARG A 180 -6.42 8.58 -8.67
CA ARG A 180 -7.64 9.36 -8.94
C ARG A 180 -8.31 9.88 -7.67
N VAL A 181 -8.20 9.11 -6.58
CA VAL A 181 -8.81 9.44 -5.30
C VAL A 181 -7.75 9.29 -4.21
N LEU A 182 -7.49 10.39 -3.51
CA LEU A 182 -6.62 10.44 -2.34
C LEU A 182 -7.42 10.97 -1.15
N GLU A 183 -7.63 10.14 -0.13
CA GLU A 183 -8.30 10.51 1.11
C GLU A 183 -7.38 10.13 2.27
N LEU A 184 -6.60 11.08 2.77
CA LEU A 184 -5.57 10.83 3.78
C LEU A 184 -5.71 11.84 4.92
N ALA A 185 -5.97 11.32 6.12
CA ALA A 185 -5.95 12.10 7.35
C ALA A 185 -4.62 11.95 8.10
N GLY A 186 -4.34 12.89 8.99
CA GLY A 186 -3.15 12.89 9.85
C GLY A 186 -1.86 13.30 9.13
N VAL A 187 -1.95 14.00 8.02
CA VAL A 187 -0.76 14.48 7.29
C VAL A 187 -0.04 15.56 8.08
N LYS A 188 1.25 15.39 8.35
CA LYS A 188 2.08 16.36 9.10
C LYS A 188 2.51 17.55 8.26
N ASN A 189 2.79 17.33 6.99
CA ASN A 189 3.38 18.33 6.10
C ASN A 189 2.92 18.14 4.65
N ILE A 190 2.97 19.19 3.87
CA ILE A 190 2.76 19.15 2.42
C ILE A 190 4.04 19.63 1.74
N PRO A 191 4.97 18.73 1.40
CA PRO A 191 6.19 19.10 0.70
C PRO A 191 5.90 19.69 -0.68
N LYS A 192 6.71 20.66 -1.09
CA LYS A 192 6.63 21.21 -2.43
C LYS A 192 6.84 20.09 -3.47
N GLY A 193 5.90 19.93 -4.39
CA GLY A 193 6.00 18.92 -5.45
C GLY A 193 5.31 17.59 -5.13
N LEU A 194 4.77 17.39 -3.92
CA LEU A 194 4.08 16.16 -3.49
C LEU A 194 3.11 15.61 -4.56
N PHE A 195 2.42 16.47 -5.29
CA PHE A 195 1.43 16.07 -6.31
C PHE A 195 1.95 16.21 -7.75
N SER A 196 3.25 16.34 -7.95
CA SER A 196 3.84 16.70 -9.26
C SER A 196 3.45 15.73 -10.37
N GLU A 197 3.31 14.45 -10.08
CA GLU A 197 2.99 13.40 -11.06
C GLU A 197 1.55 12.85 -10.94
N CYS A 198 0.77 13.34 -9.96
CA CYS A 198 -0.60 12.88 -9.71
C CYS A 198 -1.64 13.50 -10.65
N ARG A 199 -1.37 13.55 -11.95
CA ARG A 199 -2.15 14.31 -12.94
C ARG A 199 -3.58 13.80 -13.15
N LYS A 200 -3.92 12.62 -12.63
CA LYS A 200 -5.24 11.99 -12.77
C LYS A 200 -6.15 12.19 -11.56
N ILE A 201 -5.68 12.81 -10.48
CA ILE A 201 -6.50 13.03 -9.28
C ILE A 201 -7.75 13.85 -9.65
N THR A 202 -8.91 13.31 -9.26
CA THR A 202 -10.23 13.96 -9.42
C THR A 202 -10.83 14.36 -8.09
N ARG A 203 -10.49 13.65 -7.01
CA ARG A 203 -10.94 13.93 -5.64
C ARG A 203 -9.77 13.81 -4.68
N MET A 204 -9.65 14.78 -3.81
CA MET A 204 -8.63 14.79 -2.77
C MET A 204 -9.26 15.23 -1.44
N SER A 205 -8.95 14.50 -0.37
CA SER A 205 -9.19 14.91 1.00
C SER A 205 -7.88 14.79 1.76
N LEU A 206 -7.38 15.90 2.29
CA LEU A 206 -6.17 15.93 3.10
C LEU A 206 -6.46 16.70 4.38
N THR A 207 -6.34 16.02 5.51
CA THR A 207 -6.50 16.61 6.82
C THR A 207 -5.29 16.31 7.68
N GLY A 208 -4.95 17.19 8.63
CA GLY A 208 -3.80 17.01 9.49
C GLY A 208 -3.22 18.30 10.03
N SER A 209 -1.98 18.22 10.53
CA SER A 209 -1.27 19.31 11.19
C SER A 209 -0.46 20.22 10.25
N TYR A 210 -0.46 19.94 8.93
CA TYR A 210 0.25 20.80 7.98
C TYR A 210 -0.26 22.25 8.01
N ALA A 211 0.62 23.21 7.70
CA ALA A 211 0.30 24.64 7.84
C ALA A 211 -0.74 25.10 6.81
N GLU A 212 -0.58 24.72 5.54
CA GLU A 212 -1.42 25.19 4.43
C GLU A 212 -1.24 24.34 3.17
N ILE A 213 -2.18 24.44 2.24
CA ILE A 213 -2.02 24.01 0.84
C ILE A 213 -2.00 25.26 -0.04
N LYS A 214 -0.99 25.38 -0.90
CA LYS A 214 -0.90 26.49 -1.87
C LYS A 214 -1.52 26.09 -3.20
N THR A 215 -2.18 27.02 -3.87
CA THR A 215 -2.70 26.77 -5.24
C THR A 215 -1.60 26.37 -6.20
N THR A 216 -0.35 26.81 -5.97
CA THR A 216 0.82 26.40 -6.76
C THR A 216 1.11 24.91 -6.66
N ASP A 217 0.82 24.29 -5.53
CA ASP A 217 1.04 22.84 -5.32
C ASP A 217 0.00 22.02 -6.08
N LEU A 218 -1.16 22.61 -6.33
CA LEU A 218 -2.28 21.99 -7.04
C LEU A 218 -2.26 22.18 -8.56
N ARG A 219 -1.37 23.04 -9.11
CA ARG A 219 -1.39 23.46 -10.52
C ARG A 219 -1.34 22.30 -11.52
N LYS A 220 -0.71 21.18 -11.17
CA LYS A 220 -0.63 20.01 -12.05
C LYS A 220 -1.88 19.14 -12.02
N LEU A 221 -2.76 19.32 -11.04
CA LEU A 221 -3.98 18.53 -10.85
C LEU A 221 -5.13 19.02 -11.76
N LYS A 222 -4.93 18.97 -13.07
CA LYS A 222 -5.88 19.50 -14.08
C LYS A 222 -7.25 18.81 -14.08
N LYS A 223 -7.37 17.62 -13.46
CA LYS A 223 -8.61 16.86 -13.36
C LYS A 223 -9.30 16.99 -12.00
N LEU A 224 -8.72 17.71 -11.05
CA LEU A 224 -9.27 17.88 -9.71
C LEU A 224 -10.64 18.59 -9.79
N ARG A 225 -11.64 18.00 -9.11
CA ARG A 225 -13.03 18.49 -9.07
C ARG A 225 -13.52 18.75 -7.64
N ALA A 226 -12.95 18.04 -6.68
CA ALA A 226 -13.29 18.20 -5.27
C ALA A 226 -12.05 18.11 -4.40
N ILE A 227 -11.94 19.04 -3.45
CA ILE A 227 -10.89 19.04 -2.43
C ILE A 227 -11.52 19.32 -1.07
N ASN A 228 -11.15 18.49 -0.09
CA ASN A 228 -11.46 18.70 1.31
C ASN A 228 -10.15 18.85 2.09
N THR A 229 -10.03 19.86 2.93
CA THR A 229 -8.82 20.12 3.71
C THR A 229 -9.16 20.67 5.09
N SER A 230 -8.34 20.36 6.09
CA SER A 230 -8.45 20.95 7.44
C SER A 230 -7.87 22.37 7.53
N LYS A 231 -7.23 22.84 6.46
CA LYS A 231 -6.58 24.16 6.39
C LYS A 231 -7.02 24.93 5.16
N ALA A 232 -6.95 26.26 5.25
CA ALA A 232 -7.25 27.12 4.13
C ALA A 232 -6.31 26.86 2.94
N ILE A 233 -6.88 26.92 1.73
CA ILE A 233 -6.07 26.94 0.51
C ILE A 233 -5.59 28.36 0.30
N GLN A 234 -4.28 28.57 0.31
CA GLN A 234 -3.69 29.88 0.05
C GLN A 234 -3.38 30.09 -1.43
N GLY A 235 -3.55 31.33 -1.88
CA GLY A 235 -3.31 31.75 -3.25
C GLY A 235 -4.60 32.07 -4.00
N ASN A 236 -4.50 32.37 -5.29
CA ASN A 236 -5.65 32.76 -6.09
C ASN A 236 -6.48 31.53 -6.52
N LEU A 237 -7.36 31.07 -5.65
CA LEU A 237 -8.24 29.93 -5.90
C LEU A 237 -9.16 30.17 -7.11
N LYS A 238 -9.63 31.41 -7.31
CA LYS A 238 -10.50 31.79 -8.45
C LYS A 238 -9.76 31.64 -9.78
N GLU A 239 -8.51 32.08 -9.85
CA GLU A 239 -7.66 31.93 -11.03
C GLU A 239 -7.30 30.44 -11.25
N TYR A 240 -6.97 29.71 -10.19
CA TYR A 240 -6.73 28.29 -10.26
C TYR A 240 -7.94 27.53 -10.81
N CYS A 241 -9.16 27.81 -10.31
CA CYS A 241 -10.39 27.19 -10.82
C CYS A 241 -10.66 27.54 -12.29
N LYS A 242 -10.37 28.77 -12.73
CA LYS A 242 -10.46 29.15 -14.15
C LYS A 242 -9.50 28.36 -15.03
N SER A 243 -8.30 28.06 -14.53
CA SER A 243 -7.29 27.27 -15.27
C SER A 243 -7.71 25.82 -15.50
N LEU A 244 -8.68 25.31 -14.76
CA LEU A 244 -9.19 23.95 -14.81
C LEU A 244 -10.32 23.72 -15.81
N LYS A 245 -10.50 24.59 -16.81
CA LYS A 245 -11.50 24.46 -17.89
C LYS A 245 -12.75 23.67 -17.48
N ASN A 246 -13.81 24.35 -17.06
CA ASN A 246 -15.13 23.81 -16.72
C ASN A 246 -15.24 22.94 -15.47
N ASN A 247 -14.25 22.85 -14.63
CA ASN A 247 -14.35 22.10 -13.38
C ASN A 247 -14.78 23.02 -12.23
N LYS A 248 -15.93 22.71 -11.63
CA LYS A 248 -16.30 23.28 -10.33
C LYS A 248 -15.50 22.56 -9.26
N ILE A 249 -14.58 23.26 -8.60
CA ILE A 249 -13.93 22.74 -7.40
C ILE A 249 -14.83 23.05 -6.22
N THR A 250 -15.24 22.01 -5.52
CA THR A 250 -15.88 22.16 -4.22
C THR A 250 -14.78 22.12 -3.18
N VAL A 251 -14.67 23.17 -2.38
CA VAL A 251 -13.77 23.23 -1.23
C VAL A 251 -14.64 23.12 0.01
N SER A 252 -14.41 22.11 0.82
CA SER A 252 -15.01 21.98 2.15
C SER A 252 -13.87 22.01 3.16
N SER A 253 -13.94 22.90 4.13
CA SER A 253 -13.14 22.90 5.34
C SER A 253 -14.01 22.38 6.47
N GLU A 254 -13.54 21.40 7.22
CA GLU A 254 -14.13 21.03 8.50
C GLU A 254 -13.79 22.07 9.56
#